data_ddbc98d69fba663d18a7f52d66e87a5b
#
_entry.id   ddbc98d69fba663d18a7f52d66e87a5b
#
_cell.length_a   1.000
_cell.length_b   1.000
_cell.length_c   1.000
_cell.angle_alpha   90.00
_cell.angle_beta   90.00
_cell.angle_gamma   90.00
#
_symmetry.space_group_name_H-M   'P 1'
#
loop_
_entity.id
_entity.type
_entity.pdbx_description
1 polymer ?
#
loop_
_entity_poly.entity_id
_entity_poly.type
_entity_poly.pdbx_seq_one_letter_code
_entity_poly.pdbx_strand_id
1 'polypeptide(L)'
;MAKNEKQKLKLLYLKQILEEYTDENHGLTMERLLGLLEQKGIKAECKSIYDDIFVLAEDFNMGIELDKSKRPPEYKLLDRQFELPELKMMVDSIASSKFLSEAKTKTLIQKLETLCSSYQARRSTAR
;
A
#
# COMPACT_ATOMS: atom_id res chain seq x y z
N MET A 1 15.44 -15.56 -17.44
CA MET A 1 15.20 -16.66 -16.55
C MET A 1 14.06 -16.37 -15.58
N ALA A 2 13.12 -17.30 -15.53
CA ALA A 2 11.89 -17.13 -14.78
C ALA A 2 12.11 -16.82 -13.29
N LYS A 3 13.13 -17.39 -12.67
CA LYS A 3 13.42 -17.20 -11.26
C LYS A 3 13.82 -15.76 -10.92
N ASN A 4 14.69 -15.16 -11.73
CA ASN A 4 15.15 -13.80 -11.49
C ASN A 4 14.07 -12.76 -11.79
N GLU A 5 13.27 -13.00 -12.82
CA GLU A 5 12.15 -12.11 -13.14
C GLU A 5 11.11 -12.11 -12.04
N LYS A 6 10.78 -13.30 -11.50
CA LYS A 6 9.80 -13.43 -10.42
C LYS A 6 10.30 -12.78 -9.13
N GLN A 7 11.59 -12.84 -8.85
CA GLN A 7 12.15 -12.20 -7.66
C GLN A 7 12.10 -10.68 -7.74
N LYS A 8 12.37 -10.11 -8.92
CA LYS A 8 12.24 -8.67 -9.13
C LYS A 8 10.79 -8.24 -8.99
N LEU A 9 9.89 -8.98 -9.60
CA LEU A 9 8.46 -8.72 -9.49
C LEU A 9 7.97 -8.88 -8.05
N LYS A 10 8.50 -9.86 -7.33
CA LYS A 10 8.13 -10.11 -5.95
C LYS A 10 8.35 -8.89 -5.06
N LEU A 11 9.50 -8.26 -5.17
CA LEU A 11 9.82 -7.07 -4.38
C LEU A 11 8.85 -5.92 -4.70
N LEU A 12 8.60 -5.68 -5.98
CA LEU A 12 7.70 -4.62 -6.42
C LEU A 12 6.26 -4.89 -6.01
N TYR A 13 5.80 -6.12 -6.15
CA TYR A 13 4.45 -6.47 -5.72
C TYR A 13 4.30 -6.42 -4.20
N LEU A 14 5.33 -6.80 -3.46
CA LEU A 14 5.31 -6.71 -2.01
C LEU A 14 5.15 -5.24 -1.57
N LYS A 15 5.91 -4.34 -2.19
CA LYS A 15 5.80 -2.91 -1.95
C LYS A 15 4.38 -2.42 -2.24
N GLN A 16 3.85 -2.79 -3.39
CA GLN A 16 2.50 -2.40 -3.82
C GLN A 16 1.44 -2.92 -2.85
N ILE A 17 1.56 -4.16 -2.40
CA ILE A 17 0.63 -4.79 -1.46
C ILE A 17 0.63 -4.03 -0.13
N LEU A 18 1.80 -3.70 0.38
CA LEU A 18 1.90 -2.94 1.64
C LEU A 18 1.28 -1.56 1.50
N GLU A 19 1.50 -0.90 0.37
CA GLU A 19 0.94 0.43 0.12
C GLU A 19 -0.58 0.39 0.01
N GLU A 20 -1.12 -0.63 -0.62
CA GLU A 20 -2.56 -0.73 -0.88
C GLU A 20 -3.35 -1.27 0.31
N TYR A 21 -2.83 -2.30 0.97
CA TYR A 21 -3.60 -3.06 1.95
C TYR A 21 -3.24 -2.76 3.40
N THR A 22 -2.27 -1.89 3.65
CA THR A 22 -1.91 -1.55 5.03
C THR A 22 -1.87 -0.06 5.28
N ASP A 23 -2.03 0.30 6.53
CA ASP A 23 -1.85 1.64 7.06
C ASP A 23 -1.61 1.52 8.57
N GLU A 24 -1.65 2.62 9.29
CA GLU A 24 -1.40 2.60 10.75
C GLU A 24 -2.42 1.78 11.53
N ASN A 25 -3.62 1.58 10.96
CA ASN A 25 -4.71 0.87 11.63
C ASN A 25 -5.00 -0.51 11.04
N HIS A 26 -4.39 -0.85 9.92
CA HIS A 26 -4.62 -2.11 9.21
C HIS A 26 -3.30 -2.73 8.82
N GLY A 27 -3.08 -3.95 9.26
CA GLY A 27 -1.86 -4.69 8.95
C GLY A 27 -2.14 -6.00 8.22
N LEU A 28 -1.08 -6.61 7.74
CA LEU A 28 -1.14 -7.91 7.07
C LEU A 28 -0.23 -8.90 7.81
N THR A 29 -0.76 -10.09 8.05
CA THR A 29 0.04 -11.19 8.56
C THR A 29 0.93 -11.73 7.45
N MET A 30 1.96 -12.48 7.82
CA MET A 30 2.82 -13.17 6.84
C MET A 30 1.99 -14.07 5.92
N GLU A 31 1.04 -14.80 6.47
CA GLU A 31 0.16 -15.66 5.70
C GLU A 31 -0.63 -14.88 4.64
N ARG A 32 -1.18 -13.72 5.02
CA ARG A 32 -1.91 -12.87 4.07
C ARG A 32 -1.00 -12.29 3.00
N LEU A 33 0.21 -11.88 3.37
CA LEU A 33 1.19 -11.39 2.40
C LEU A 33 1.52 -12.47 1.36
N LEU A 34 1.78 -13.68 1.82
CA LEU A 34 2.07 -14.80 0.92
C LEU A 34 0.87 -15.10 0.01
N GLY A 35 -0.34 -15.06 0.55
CA GLY A 35 -1.56 -15.28 -0.22
C GLY A 35 -1.78 -14.24 -1.30
N LEU A 36 -1.55 -12.97 -0.97
CA LEU A 36 -1.71 -11.88 -1.93
C LEU A 36 -0.65 -11.96 -3.04
N LEU A 37 0.58 -12.33 -2.70
CA LEU A 37 1.61 -12.56 -3.70
C LEU A 37 1.25 -13.73 -4.62
N GLU A 38 0.69 -14.80 -4.05
CA GLU A 38 0.27 -15.95 -4.84
C GLU A 38 -0.82 -15.57 -5.85
N GLN A 39 -1.72 -14.66 -5.49
CA GLN A 39 -2.72 -14.14 -6.41
C GLN A 39 -2.09 -13.41 -7.60
N LYS A 40 -0.87 -12.89 -7.43
CA LYS A 40 -0.10 -12.27 -8.49
C LYS A 40 0.78 -13.27 -9.26
N GLY A 41 0.63 -14.56 -8.95
CA GLY A 41 1.41 -15.60 -9.60
C GLY A 41 2.80 -15.81 -9.02
N ILE A 42 3.05 -15.30 -7.83
CA ILE A 42 4.36 -15.38 -7.20
C ILE A 42 4.28 -16.25 -5.95
N LYS A 43 5.02 -17.36 -5.98
CA LYS A 43 5.19 -18.21 -4.80
C LYS A 43 6.44 -17.80 -4.07
N ALA A 44 6.31 -17.55 -2.78
CA ALA A 44 7.42 -17.09 -1.95
C ALA A 44 7.40 -17.81 -0.61
N GLU A 45 8.55 -17.88 0.03
CA GLU A 45 8.70 -18.42 1.36
C GLU A 45 8.86 -17.29 2.36
N CYS A 46 8.46 -17.57 3.61
CA CYS A 46 8.52 -16.58 4.69
C CYS A 46 9.89 -15.92 4.81
N LYS A 47 10.95 -16.70 4.75
CA LYS A 47 12.32 -16.19 4.89
C LYS A 47 12.65 -15.17 3.80
N SER A 48 12.22 -15.45 2.57
CA SER A 48 12.44 -14.56 1.45
C SER A 48 11.69 -13.24 1.63
N ILE A 49 10.49 -13.30 2.20
CA ILE A 49 9.69 -12.10 2.46
C ILE A 49 10.32 -11.25 3.57
N TYR A 50 10.84 -11.87 4.62
CA TYR A 50 11.57 -11.14 5.67
C TYR A 50 12.74 -10.35 5.09
N ASP A 51 13.50 -10.97 4.18
CA ASP A 51 14.63 -10.31 3.53
C ASP A 51 14.16 -9.14 2.67
N ASP A 52 13.08 -9.34 1.92
CA ASP A 52 12.52 -8.28 1.06
C ASP A 52 11.99 -7.10 1.87
N ILE A 53 11.31 -7.38 2.98
CA ILE A 53 10.81 -6.33 3.87
C ILE A 53 11.98 -5.53 4.44
N PHE A 54 13.06 -6.21 4.81
CA PHE A 54 14.26 -5.54 5.30
C PHE A 54 14.84 -4.60 4.24
N VAL A 55 14.91 -5.05 2.98
CA VAL A 55 15.39 -4.21 1.88
C VAL A 55 14.49 -2.98 1.69
N LEU A 56 13.18 -3.17 1.70
CA LEU A 56 12.24 -2.06 1.55
C LEU A 56 12.37 -1.06 2.70
N ALA A 57 12.52 -1.54 3.92
CA ALA A 57 12.63 -0.67 5.09
C ALA A 57 13.96 0.06 5.13
N GLU A 58 15.07 -0.63 4.86
CA GLU A 58 16.41 -0.06 5.02
C GLU A 58 16.92 0.69 3.79
N ASP A 59 16.74 0.10 2.61
CA ASP A 59 17.29 0.69 1.38
C ASP A 59 16.36 1.70 0.74
N PHE A 60 15.05 1.53 0.90
CA PHE A 60 14.05 2.42 0.32
C PHE A 60 13.34 3.28 1.36
N ASN A 61 13.77 3.20 2.61
CA ASN A 61 13.25 4.01 3.71
C ASN A 61 11.74 3.94 3.87
N MET A 62 11.15 2.79 3.57
CA MET A 62 9.73 2.60 3.83
C MET A 62 9.52 2.39 5.33
N GLY A 63 8.59 3.12 5.90
CA GLY A 63 8.28 3.01 7.32
C GLY A 63 7.41 1.80 7.62
N ILE A 64 8.00 0.62 7.55
CA ILE A 64 7.30 -0.64 7.79
C ILE A 64 7.50 -1.05 9.25
N GLU A 65 6.40 -1.30 9.95
CA GLU A 65 6.41 -1.77 11.33
C GLU A 65 5.79 -3.14 11.43
N LEU A 66 6.38 -4.00 12.27
CA LEU A 66 5.78 -5.27 12.64
C LEU A 66 5.06 -5.08 13.97
N ASP A 67 3.74 -5.11 13.94
CA ASP A 67 2.91 -4.97 15.13
C ASP A 67 2.82 -6.31 15.87
N LYS A 68 3.62 -6.44 16.91
CA LYS A 68 3.71 -7.66 17.71
C LYS A 68 2.59 -7.78 18.74
N SER A 69 1.76 -6.75 18.89
CA SER A 69 0.60 -6.80 19.77
C SER A 69 -0.52 -7.68 19.19
N LYS A 70 -0.47 -7.92 17.90
CA LYS A 70 -1.41 -8.81 17.19
C LYS A 70 -0.89 -10.24 17.19
N ARG A 71 -1.80 -11.20 17.14
CA ARG A 71 -1.46 -12.62 17.08
C ARG A 71 -2.24 -13.29 15.96
N PRO A 72 -1.58 -13.66 14.85
CA PRO A 72 -0.15 -13.46 14.57
C PRO A 72 0.21 -11.98 14.33
N PRO A 73 1.50 -11.63 14.41
CA PRO A 73 1.94 -10.25 14.17
C PRO A 73 1.57 -9.77 12.76
N GLU A 74 1.38 -8.46 12.64
CA GLU A 74 0.97 -7.85 11.38
C GLU A 74 1.96 -6.79 10.93
N TYR A 75 2.26 -6.77 9.63
CA TYR A 75 3.08 -5.73 9.03
C TYR A 75 2.21 -4.56 8.61
N LYS A 76 2.68 -3.36 8.92
CA LYS A 76 1.98 -2.11 8.60
C LYS A 76 2.94 -1.13 7.95
N LEU A 77 2.48 -0.42 6.93
CA LEU A 77 3.19 0.70 6.37
C LEU A 77 2.70 1.96 7.08
N LEU A 78 3.57 2.61 7.84
CA LEU A 78 3.22 3.79 8.64
C LEU A 78 3.52 5.10 7.90
N ASP A 79 4.71 5.19 7.31
CA ASP A 79 5.14 6.42 6.65
C ASP A 79 4.62 6.47 5.22
N ARG A 80 3.92 7.57 4.93
CA ARG A 80 3.40 7.83 3.59
C ARG A 80 3.77 9.25 3.18
N GLN A 81 3.81 9.48 1.87
CA GLN A 81 4.11 10.80 1.33
C GLN A 81 3.11 11.84 1.83
N PHE A 82 1.84 11.47 1.92
CA PHE A 82 0.79 12.34 2.42
C PHE A 82 0.00 11.66 3.53
N GLU A 83 -0.31 12.43 4.56
CA GLU A 83 -1.20 11.96 5.62
C GLU A 83 -2.65 12.02 5.14
N LEU A 84 -3.52 11.24 5.77
CA LEU A 84 -4.92 11.18 5.38
C LEU A 84 -5.62 12.55 5.38
N PRO A 85 -5.45 13.41 6.41
CA PRO A 85 -6.06 14.75 6.37
C PRO A 85 -5.58 15.60 5.21
N GLU A 86 -4.29 15.51 4.85
CA GLU A 86 -3.73 16.22 3.71
C GLU A 86 -4.34 15.73 2.40
N LEU A 87 -4.43 14.42 2.24
CA LEU A 87 -5.02 13.82 1.06
C LEU A 87 -6.49 14.19 0.93
N LYS A 88 -7.22 14.17 2.05
CA LYS A 88 -8.64 14.55 2.07
C LYS A 88 -8.83 15.99 1.63
N MET A 89 -7.97 16.89 2.07
CA MET A 89 -8.00 18.29 1.67
C MET A 89 -7.80 18.43 0.16
N MET A 90 -6.86 17.68 -0.42
CA MET A 90 -6.61 17.70 -1.86
C MET A 90 -7.81 17.16 -2.64
N VAL A 91 -8.41 16.07 -2.18
CA VAL A 91 -9.59 15.48 -2.81
C VAL A 91 -10.75 16.48 -2.79
N ASP A 92 -11.00 17.10 -1.66
CA ASP A 92 -12.09 18.08 -1.52
C ASP A 92 -11.87 19.29 -2.42
N SER A 93 -10.63 19.75 -2.54
CA SER A 93 -10.29 20.89 -3.44
C SER A 93 -10.57 20.56 -4.89
N ILE A 94 -10.23 19.34 -5.31
CA ILE A 94 -10.48 18.89 -6.69
C ILE A 94 -11.98 18.72 -6.92
N ALA A 95 -12.68 18.09 -5.98
CA ALA A 95 -14.11 17.84 -6.09
C ALA A 95 -14.93 19.13 -6.19
N SER A 96 -14.46 20.20 -5.56
CA SER A 96 -15.16 21.50 -5.59
C SER A 96 -14.69 22.42 -6.71
N SER A 97 -13.72 22.00 -7.53
CA SER A 97 -13.23 22.82 -8.63
C SER A 97 -14.28 22.97 -9.72
N LYS A 98 -14.48 24.22 -10.16
CA LYS A 98 -15.40 24.55 -11.24
C LYS A 98 -14.75 24.41 -12.61
N PHE A 99 -13.44 24.19 -12.65
CA PHE A 99 -12.68 24.16 -13.90
C PHE A 99 -12.53 22.75 -14.48
N LEU A 100 -12.96 21.73 -13.73
CA LEU A 100 -12.82 20.33 -14.13
C LEU A 100 -14.17 19.73 -14.45
N SER A 101 -14.21 18.93 -15.53
CA SER A 101 -15.39 18.11 -15.84
C SER A 101 -15.54 17.00 -14.79
N GLU A 102 -16.73 16.42 -14.71
CA GLU A 102 -16.97 15.29 -13.80
C GLU A 102 -16.02 14.11 -14.07
N ALA A 103 -15.81 13.80 -15.35
CA ALA A 103 -14.92 12.71 -15.73
C ALA A 103 -13.48 12.98 -15.31
N LYS A 104 -13.01 14.22 -15.50
CA LYS A 104 -11.65 14.60 -15.12
C LYS A 104 -11.48 14.61 -13.61
N THR A 105 -12.48 15.12 -12.90
CA THR A 105 -12.50 15.11 -11.43
C THR A 105 -12.38 13.70 -10.89
N LYS A 106 -13.19 12.79 -11.40
CA LYS A 106 -13.17 11.39 -10.98
C LYS A 106 -11.82 10.73 -11.23
N THR A 107 -11.24 10.97 -12.40
CA THR A 107 -9.92 10.43 -12.76
C THR A 107 -8.84 10.92 -11.81
N LEU A 108 -8.83 12.23 -11.50
CA LEU A 108 -7.83 12.80 -10.60
C LEU A 108 -7.97 12.29 -9.18
N ILE A 109 -9.20 12.17 -8.69
CA ILE A 109 -9.44 11.61 -7.36
C ILE A 109 -8.95 10.17 -7.27
N GLN A 110 -9.22 9.36 -8.29
CA GLN A 110 -8.72 7.98 -8.34
C GLN A 110 -7.21 7.91 -8.28
N LYS A 111 -6.52 8.84 -8.96
CA LYS A 111 -5.06 8.90 -8.90
C LYS A 111 -4.56 9.28 -7.51
N LEU A 112 -5.22 10.22 -6.86
CA LEU A 112 -4.86 10.63 -5.50
C LEU A 112 -5.08 9.49 -4.50
N GLU A 113 -6.12 8.67 -4.70
CA GLU A 113 -6.42 7.57 -3.82
C GLU A 113 -5.33 6.49 -3.83
N THR A 114 -4.48 6.44 -4.85
CA THR A 114 -3.34 5.52 -4.87
C THR A 114 -2.23 5.92 -3.90
N LEU A 115 -2.30 7.13 -3.34
CA LEU A 115 -1.32 7.62 -2.37
C LEU A 115 -1.61 7.16 -0.95
N CYS A 116 -2.69 6.44 -0.74
CA CYS A 116 -3.06 5.90 0.57
C CYS A 116 -3.51 4.44 0.43
N SER A 117 -3.80 3.79 1.57
CA SER A 117 -4.33 2.43 1.55
C SER A 117 -5.75 2.40 0.99
N SER A 118 -6.23 1.22 0.60
CA SER A 118 -7.60 1.05 0.13
C SER A 118 -8.61 1.42 1.23
N TYR A 119 -8.25 1.19 2.48
CA TYR A 119 -9.09 1.57 3.63
C TYR A 119 -9.18 3.08 3.78
N GLN A 120 -8.04 3.77 3.65
CA GLN A 120 -7.98 5.23 3.76
C GLN A 120 -8.66 5.90 2.57
N ALA A 121 -8.57 5.30 1.37
CA ALA A 121 -9.23 5.82 0.19
C ALA A 121 -10.73 5.91 0.38
N ARG A 122 -11.33 4.89 1.00
CA ARG A 122 -12.77 4.91 1.31
C ARG A 122 -13.14 6.05 2.25
N ARG A 123 -12.27 6.35 3.23
CA ARG A 123 -12.50 7.44 4.17
C ARG A 123 -12.30 8.81 3.55
N SER A 124 -11.33 8.94 2.63
CA SER A 124 -11.04 10.24 2.00
C SER A 124 -12.15 10.68 1.06
N THR A 125 -12.89 9.73 0.48
CA THR A 125 -14.00 10.02 -0.43
C THR A 125 -15.37 9.90 0.22
N ALA A 126 -15.45 9.43 1.45
CA ALA A 126 -16.69 9.35 2.21
C ALA A 126 -17.16 10.76 2.57
N ARG A 127 -18.35 11.10 2.17
CA ARG A 127 -18.95 12.42 2.40
C ARG A 127 -20.29 12.35 3.07
#